data_4f4f65217d68f51eda8a410c158d4401
#
_entry.id   4f4f65217d68f51eda8a410c158d4401
#
_cell.length_a   1.000
_cell.length_b   1.000
_cell.length_c   1.000
_cell.angle_alpha   90.00
_cell.angle_beta   90.00
_cell.angle_gamma   90.00
#
_symmetry.space_group_name_H-M   'P 1'
#
loop_
_entity.id
_entity.type
_entity.pdbx_description
1 polymer ?
#
loop_
_entity_poly.entity_id
_entity_poly.type
_entity_poly.pdbx_seq_one_letter_code
_entity_poly.pdbx_strand_id
1 'polypeptide(L)'
;QAGAPADAGSAPDQDAQPGPAPQTTAQKLLASMTLEQKVAQMLFVTPEQLTGVELATVAGALTRDALTKLPIGGVVYFGANIVGNQQLRDLLSGTVELSRGAGAGIPVFTGVDEEGGTLVARVAKSGCFDVETFQNMWWIGQSGDPSRAAYVGTSIGSYLRDIGFSVDFAPDADVLTNPENPVIGHRSFSSDPEVCAQMVSAEVTAMLQTGTLPCAKHFPGHGDTQGDSHTGTVTSLRTADDLHSCEYVPFKAAIDAGCPFIMVGHIQTPNAAGDGLPATLSRVMITEALRGRLGFTGVVISDSMSMGAIAQNFEPEDAAVRFVQAGGDMLLMPPDPWAAHQGIIDAVNSGSIAESRIDESVSRIIAAKQAAGLVDA
;
A
#
# COMPACT_ATOMS: atom_id res chain seq x y z
N GLN A 1 -7.35 -68.12 -54.88
CA GLN A 1 -6.55 -66.86 -54.93
C GLN A 1 -6.76 -66.09 -53.70
N ALA A 2 -5.64 -65.81 -52.96
CA ALA A 2 -5.57 -65.28 -51.65
C ALA A 2 -5.91 -63.75 -51.60
N GLY A 3 -6.78 -63.37 -50.67
CA GLY A 3 -6.96 -61.99 -50.23
C GLY A 3 -6.10 -61.70 -49.02
N ALA A 4 -5.26 -60.63 -49.07
CA ALA A 4 -4.42 -60.18 -48.00
C ALA A 4 -5.22 -59.53 -46.86
N PRO A 5 -4.75 -59.60 -45.58
CA PRO A 5 -5.44 -58.98 -44.47
C PRO A 5 -5.16 -57.48 -44.41
N ALA A 6 -6.23 -56.73 -44.10
CA ALA A 6 -6.18 -55.28 -43.86
C ALA A 6 -5.40 -54.94 -42.58
N ASP A 7 -4.58 -53.91 -42.73
CA ASP A 7 -3.77 -53.30 -41.69
C ASP A 7 -4.68 -52.60 -40.66
N ALA A 8 -4.55 -52.99 -39.39
CA ALA A 8 -5.26 -52.39 -38.27
C ALA A 8 -4.51 -51.11 -37.83
N GLY A 9 -5.04 -49.95 -38.22
CA GLY A 9 -4.54 -48.67 -37.78
C GLY A 9 -4.62 -48.53 -36.26
N SER A 10 -3.47 -48.30 -35.65
CA SER A 10 -3.32 -47.95 -34.23
C SER A 10 -4.05 -46.65 -33.92
N ALA A 11 -4.94 -46.70 -32.93
CA ALA A 11 -5.62 -45.53 -32.40
C ALA A 11 -4.57 -44.56 -31.77
N PRO A 12 -4.78 -43.25 -31.86
CA PRO A 12 -3.90 -42.27 -31.21
C PRO A 12 -4.06 -42.35 -29.70
N ASP A 13 -2.94 -42.36 -29.02
CA ASP A 13 -2.79 -42.32 -27.56
C ASP A 13 -3.41 -41.04 -27.00
N GLN A 14 -4.58 -41.12 -26.32
CA GLN A 14 -5.35 -40.00 -25.80
C GLN A 14 -5.12 -39.77 -24.30
N ASP A 15 -3.97 -40.05 -23.72
CA ASP A 15 -3.70 -39.86 -22.29
C ASP A 15 -2.40 -39.10 -21.98
N ALA A 16 -2.07 -38.09 -22.75
CA ALA A 16 -1.06 -37.12 -22.32
C ALA A 16 -1.79 -36.00 -21.54
N GLN A 17 -1.92 -36.12 -20.21
CA GLN A 17 -2.25 -34.97 -19.37
C GLN A 17 -1.24 -33.86 -19.62
N PRO A 18 -1.67 -32.61 -19.86
CA PRO A 18 -0.74 -31.50 -20.00
C PRO A 18 0.05 -31.40 -18.69
N GLY A 19 1.38 -31.40 -18.81
CA GLY A 19 2.27 -31.17 -17.66
C GLY A 19 1.94 -29.85 -16.96
N PRO A 20 2.33 -29.69 -15.70
CA PRO A 20 2.04 -28.46 -14.95
C PRO A 20 2.55 -27.24 -15.73
N ALA A 21 1.73 -26.21 -15.82
CA ALA A 21 2.08 -24.96 -16.49
C ALA A 21 3.39 -24.38 -15.87
N PRO A 22 4.28 -23.79 -16.68
CA PRO A 22 5.51 -23.19 -16.17
C PRO A 22 5.19 -22.12 -15.12
N GLN A 23 5.90 -22.15 -13.99
CA GLN A 23 5.74 -21.18 -12.91
C GLN A 23 6.12 -19.78 -13.40
N THR A 24 5.33 -18.77 -13.00
CA THR A 24 5.64 -17.36 -13.22
C THR A 24 6.86 -16.91 -12.40
N THR A 25 7.50 -15.80 -12.76
CA THR A 25 8.59 -15.19 -11.99
C THR A 25 8.19 -14.95 -10.54
N ALA A 26 6.98 -14.43 -10.31
CA ALA A 26 6.45 -14.20 -8.96
C ALA A 26 6.33 -15.51 -8.14
N GLN A 27 5.84 -16.59 -8.75
CA GLN A 27 5.73 -17.89 -8.07
C GLN A 27 7.12 -18.47 -7.73
N LYS A 28 8.10 -18.30 -8.61
CA LYS A 28 9.49 -18.76 -8.34
C LYS A 28 10.13 -17.96 -7.21
N LEU A 29 9.96 -16.62 -7.19
CA LEU A 29 10.45 -15.78 -6.12
C LEU A 29 9.83 -16.18 -4.79
N LEU A 30 8.51 -16.28 -4.73
CA LEU A 30 7.79 -16.68 -3.51
C LEU A 30 8.28 -18.04 -2.99
N ALA A 31 8.44 -19.02 -3.86
CA ALA A 31 8.91 -20.36 -3.49
C ALA A 31 10.37 -20.40 -3.03
N SER A 32 11.20 -19.41 -3.39
CA SER A 32 12.60 -19.31 -2.97
C SER A 32 12.81 -18.63 -1.61
N MET A 33 11.76 -17.99 -1.06
CA MET A 33 11.84 -17.21 0.17
C MET A 33 11.62 -18.07 1.42
N THR A 34 12.39 -17.80 2.48
CA THR A 34 12.08 -18.31 3.82
C THR A 34 10.88 -17.55 4.43
N LEU A 35 10.28 -18.09 5.49
CA LEU A 35 9.19 -17.41 6.21
C LEU A 35 9.63 -16.01 6.69
N GLU A 36 10.83 -15.90 7.25
CA GLU A 36 11.38 -14.63 7.74
C GLU A 36 11.51 -13.60 6.60
N GLN A 37 11.95 -14.02 5.42
CA GLN A 37 12.05 -13.15 4.25
C GLN A 37 10.67 -12.73 3.74
N LYS A 38 9.71 -13.65 3.74
CA LYS A 38 8.31 -13.35 3.38
C LYS A 38 7.71 -12.30 4.31
N VAL A 39 7.82 -12.52 5.62
CA VAL A 39 7.30 -11.58 6.63
C VAL A 39 8.01 -10.23 6.55
N ALA A 40 9.33 -10.20 6.32
CA ALA A 40 10.06 -8.96 6.14
C ALA A 40 9.54 -8.13 4.95
N GLN A 41 9.12 -8.76 3.84
CA GLN A 41 8.50 -8.05 2.71
C GLN A 41 7.17 -7.38 3.06
N MET A 42 6.52 -7.76 4.15
CA MET A 42 5.29 -7.14 4.65
C MET A 42 5.54 -5.86 5.46
N LEU A 43 6.79 -5.44 5.65
CA LEU A 43 7.14 -4.23 6.40
C LEU A 43 7.46 -3.06 5.47
N PHE A 44 6.88 -1.90 5.76
CA PHE A 44 7.14 -0.62 5.11
C PHE A 44 7.54 0.38 6.20
N VAL A 45 8.82 0.71 6.32
CA VAL A 45 9.37 1.44 7.47
C VAL A 45 10.09 2.71 7.04
N THR A 46 10.40 3.61 7.99
CA THR A 46 11.31 4.73 7.70
C THR A 46 12.76 4.27 7.68
N PRO A 47 13.67 5.01 7.01
CA PRO A 47 15.09 4.66 7.05
C PRO A 47 15.67 4.75 8.47
N GLU A 48 15.10 5.59 9.35
CA GLU A 48 15.48 5.71 10.76
C GLU A 48 15.08 4.45 11.56
N GLN A 49 13.84 3.97 11.38
CA GLN A 49 13.38 2.71 12.00
C GLN A 49 14.23 1.51 11.55
N LEU A 50 14.65 1.51 10.28
CA LEU A 50 15.47 0.45 9.72
C LEU A 50 16.91 0.46 10.31
N THR A 51 17.53 1.65 10.40
CA THR A 51 18.97 1.79 10.69
C THR A 51 19.27 2.17 12.13
N GLY A 52 18.27 2.70 12.87
CA GLY A 52 18.44 3.20 14.22
C GLY A 52 19.13 4.56 14.32
N VAL A 53 19.36 5.27 13.20
CA VAL A 53 19.89 6.64 13.20
C VAL A 53 18.78 7.65 13.51
N GLU A 54 19.15 8.82 14.01
CA GLU A 54 18.19 9.89 14.31
C GLU A 54 17.61 10.50 13.03
N LEU A 55 18.42 10.68 11.98
CA LEU A 55 18.02 11.19 10.67
C LEU A 55 18.86 10.54 9.57
N ALA A 56 18.21 9.92 8.62
CA ALA A 56 18.85 9.28 7.48
C ALA A 56 18.74 10.14 6.21
N THR A 57 19.88 10.61 5.72
CA THR A 57 19.97 11.37 4.46
C THR A 57 20.88 10.70 3.42
N VAL A 58 21.43 9.53 3.75
CA VAL A 58 22.29 8.73 2.88
C VAL A 58 21.99 7.24 3.04
N ALA A 59 22.07 6.49 1.96
CA ALA A 59 22.10 5.03 1.97
C ALA A 59 23.55 4.55 2.02
N GLY A 60 23.93 3.80 3.05
CA GLY A 60 25.31 3.40 3.26
C GLY A 60 25.48 2.06 3.97
N ALA A 61 26.57 1.90 4.72
CA ALA A 61 26.89 0.66 5.45
C ALA A 61 25.78 0.26 6.43
N LEU A 62 25.25 1.21 7.21
CA LEU A 62 24.17 0.93 8.15
C LEU A 62 22.90 0.44 7.43
N THR A 63 22.55 1.04 6.31
CA THR A 63 21.42 0.60 5.47
C THR A 63 21.63 -0.81 4.96
N ARG A 64 22.85 -1.11 4.45
CA ARG A 64 23.19 -2.46 3.99
C ARG A 64 23.09 -3.49 5.09
N ASP A 65 23.70 -3.19 6.26
CA ASP A 65 23.72 -4.11 7.40
C ASP A 65 22.33 -4.39 7.94
N ALA A 66 21.48 -3.36 7.97
CA ALA A 66 20.09 -3.47 8.39
C ALA A 66 19.26 -4.30 7.39
N LEU A 67 19.34 -4.01 6.10
CA LEU A 67 18.65 -4.77 5.04
C LEU A 67 19.11 -6.23 4.97
N THR A 68 20.38 -6.50 5.27
CA THR A 68 20.88 -7.90 5.32
C THR A 68 20.20 -8.68 6.45
N LYS A 69 19.92 -8.05 7.58
CA LYS A 69 19.25 -8.68 8.73
C LYS A 69 17.74 -8.72 8.59
N LEU A 70 17.15 -7.68 8.00
CA LEU A 70 15.72 -7.52 7.82
C LEU A 70 15.43 -6.99 6.41
N PRO A 71 15.29 -7.88 5.41
CA PRO A 71 15.06 -7.51 4.01
C PRO A 71 13.61 -7.03 3.77
N ILE A 72 13.30 -5.84 4.25
CA ILE A 72 11.97 -5.24 4.24
C ILE A 72 11.38 -5.02 2.84
N GLY A 73 10.05 -4.84 2.78
CA GLY A 73 9.33 -4.62 1.53
C GLY A 73 9.38 -3.19 1.00
N GLY A 74 9.46 -2.17 1.87
CA GLY A 74 9.44 -0.78 1.46
C GLY A 74 10.03 0.19 2.48
N VAL A 75 10.43 1.37 1.99
CA VAL A 75 10.95 2.48 2.80
C VAL A 75 10.17 3.75 2.47
N VAL A 76 9.54 4.37 3.49
CA VAL A 76 8.84 5.65 3.38
C VAL A 76 9.74 6.78 3.83
N TYR A 77 9.74 7.86 3.05
CA TYR A 77 10.57 9.04 3.30
C TYR A 77 9.71 10.25 3.63
N PHE A 78 10.22 11.10 4.52
CA PHE A 78 9.58 12.33 4.95
C PHE A 78 10.39 13.56 4.55
N GLY A 79 9.81 14.74 4.72
CA GLY A 79 10.49 15.99 4.36
C GLY A 79 11.87 16.17 4.99
N ALA A 80 12.10 15.65 6.20
CA ALA A 80 13.40 15.69 6.86
C ALA A 80 14.50 14.90 6.13
N ASN A 81 14.13 13.87 5.37
CA ASN A 81 15.09 13.10 4.56
C ASN A 81 15.50 13.83 3.26
N ILE A 82 14.80 14.93 2.91
CA ILE A 82 14.98 15.66 1.64
C ILE A 82 15.79 16.93 1.93
N VAL A 83 17.10 16.87 1.72
CA VAL A 83 18.00 17.99 1.98
C VAL A 83 18.70 18.52 0.70
N GLY A 84 18.43 17.89 -0.44
CA GLY A 84 18.96 18.30 -1.75
C GLY A 84 18.47 17.40 -2.88
N ASN A 85 18.44 17.91 -4.11
CA ASN A 85 17.95 17.15 -5.27
C ASN A 85 18.78 15.87 -5.50
N GLN A 86 20.10 16.02 -5.72
CA GLN A 86 20.97 14.87 -5.98
C GLN A 86 21.05 13.96 -4.75
N GLN A 87 21.07 14.52 -3.54
CA GLN A 87 21.10 13.75 -2.30
C GLN A 87 19.92 12.79 -2.19
N LEU A 88 18.68 13.26 -2.50
CA LEU A 88 17.50 12.39 -2.43
C LEU A 88 17.56 11.27 -3.47
N ARG A 89 17.96 11.60 -4.72
CA ARG A 89 18.13 10.60 -5.77
C ARG A 89 19.14 9.52 -5.37
N ASP A 90 20.26 9.91 -4.79
CA ASP A 90 21.29 8.99 -4.32
C ASP A 90 20.80 8.15 -3.12
N LEU A 91 20.03 8.76 -2.22
CA LEU A 91 19.42 8.06 -1.08
C LEU A 91 18.44 6.97 -1.56
N LEU A 92 17.53 7.31 -2.48
CA LEU A 92 16.52 6.37 -2.99
C LEU A 92 17.18 5.25 -3.80
N SER A 93 17.98 5.61 -4.80
CA SER A 93 18.65 4.63 -5.68
C SER A 93 19.62 3.74 -4.90
N GLY A 94 20.36 4.31 -3.96
CA GLY A 94 21.27 3.56 -3.07
C GLY A 94 20.53 2.56 -2.19
N THR A 95 19.36 2.95 -1.62
CA THR A 95 18.54 2.03 -0.81
C THR A 95 18.01 0.88 -1.65
N VAL A 96 17.50 1.17 -2.85
CA VAL A 96 17.00 0.15 -3.79
C VAL A 96 18.14 -0.81 -4.18
N GLU A 97 19.31 -0.30 -4.52
CA GLU A 97 20.47 -1.13 -4.92
C GLU A 97 20.96 -2.02 -3.77
N LEU A 98 21.07 -1.46 -2.56
CA LEU A 98 21.46 -2.25 -1.39
C LEU A 98 20.46 -3.35 -1.06
N SER A 99 19.16 -3.12 -1.29
CA SER A 99 18.12 -4.13 -1.06
C SER A 99 18.20 -5.30 -2.05
N ARG A 100 18.70 -5.09 -3.27
CA ARG A 100 18.95 -6.17 -4.25
C ARG A 100 20.01 -7.16 -3.77
N GLY A 101 20.89 -6.74 -2.91
CA GLY A 101 21.91 -7.59 -2.29
C GLY A 101 21.45 -8.31 -1.01
N ALA A 102 20.19 -8.16 -0.59
CA ALA A 102 19.66 -8.67 0.66
C ALA A 102 18.53 -9.69 0.45
N GLY A 103 18.39 -10.64 1.37
CA GLY A 103 17.30 -11.62 1.38
C GLY A 103 17.19 -12.38 0.05
N ALA A 104 16.00 -12.35 -0.54
CA ALA A 104 15.72 -12.96 -1.85
C ALA A 104 16.06 -12.04 -3.04
N GLY A 105 16.74 -10.92 -2.81
CA GLY A 105 17.12 -9.96 -3.86
C GLY A 105 15.96 -9.13 -4.40
N ILE A 106 14.86 -9.03 -3.65
CA ILE A 106 13.67 -8.27 -4.05
C ILE A 106 13.84 -6.80 -3.64
N PRO A 107 13.85 -5.84 -4.58
CA PRO A 107 14.03 -4.43 -4.27
C PRO A 107 12.93 -3.88 -3.39
N VAL A 108 13.28 -2.93 -2.49
CA VAL A 108 12.29 -2.22 -1.69
C VAL A 108 11.45 -1.27 -2.55
N PHE A 109 10.20 -1.04 -2.16
CA PHE A 109 9.47 0.14 -2.56
C PHE A 109 10.10 1.38 -1.94
N THR A 110 10.06 2.48 -2.65
CA THR A 110 10.35 3.83 -2.14
C THR A 110 9.04 4.61 -2.12
N GLY A 111 8.59 5.02 -0.95
CA GLY A 111 7.28 5.66 -0.75
C GLY A 111 7.41 7.07 -0.19
N VAL A 112 6.40 7.89 -0.48
CA VAL A 112 6.27 9.27 0.02
C VAL A 112 4.80 9.66 0.08
N ASP A 113 4.45 10.65 0.91
CA ASP A 113 3.17 11.34 0.87
C ASP A 113 3.29 12.61 0.03
N GLU A 114 2.79 12.60 -1.18
CA GLU A 114 2.79 13.74 -2.10
C GLU A 114 1.39 13.96 -2.66
N GLU A 115 0.43 14.33 -1.78
CA GLU A 115 -0.97 14.50 -2.16
C GLU A 115 -1.22 15.73 -3.05
N GLY A 116 -0.21 16.59 -3.18
CA GLY A 116 -0.37 17.92 -3.77
C GLY A 116 -0.92 18.94 -2.77
N GLY A 117 -1.16 20.15 -3.26
CA GLY A 117 -1.62 21.25 -2.41
C GLY A 117 -0.57 21.76 -1.44
N THR A 118 -1.05 22.38 -0.35
CA THR A 118 -0.18 23.02 0.64
C THR A 118 -0.06 22.23 1.96
N LEU A 119 -0.84 21.17 2.13
CA LEU A 119 -0.92 20.41 3.38
C LEU A 119 0.06 19.23 3.39
N VAL A 120 -0.07 18.33 2.44
CA VAL A 120 0.74 17.10 2.35
C VAL A 120 1.41 17.03 0.98
N ALA A 121 2.62 17.57 0.88
CA ALA A 121 3.45 17.60 -0.33
C ALA A 121 4.92 17.65 0.09
N ARG A 122 5.54 16.48 0.31
CA ARG A 122 6.88 16.40 0.92
C ARG A 122 7.98 16.87 -0.03
N VAL A 123 7.90 16.48 -1.30
CA VAL A 123 8.88 16.84 -2.34
C VAL A 123 8.70 18.27 -2.78
N ALA A 124 7.49 18.67 -3.17
CA ALA A 124 7.23 20.03 -3.66
C ALA A 124 7.50 21.10 -2.60
N LYS A 125 7.24 20.82 -1.32
CA LYS A 125 7.50 21.75 -0.21
C LYS A 125 8.94 21.74 0.30
N SER A 126 9.78 20.81 -0.13
CA SER A 126 11.17 20.72 0.32
C SER A 126 12.02 21.90 -0.12
N GLY A 127 11.64 22.57 -1.21
CA GLY A 127 12.44 23.61 -1.87
C GLY A 127 13.68 23.06 -2.62
N CYS A 128 13.85 21.74 -2.66
CA CYS A 128 14.99 21.09 -3.33
C CYS A 128 14.74 20.77 -4.79
N PHE A 129 13.48 20.85 -5.24
CA PHE A 129 13.05 20.50 -6.59
C PHE A 129 12.22 21.63 -7.20
N ASP A 130 12.50 21.93 -8.47
CA ASP A 130 11.67 22.83 -9.28
C ASP A 130 10.57 21.99 -9.93
N VAL A 131 9.51 21.74 -9.17
CA VAL A 131 8.34 20.97 -9.60
C VAL A 131 7.09 21.82 -9.47
N GLU A 132 6.05 21.45 -10.23
CA GLU A 132 4.78 22.14 -10.17
C GLU A 132 4.11 21.99 -8.81
N THR A 133 3.52 23.07 -8.31
CA THR A 133 2.76 23.11 -7.06
C THR A 133 1.29 23.36 -7.36
N PHE A 134 0.42 22.74 -6.59
CA PHE A 134 -1.02 22.76 -6.79
C PHE A 134 -1.75 23.46 -5.65
N GLN A 135 -2.96 23.91 -5.93
CA GLN A 135 -3.92 24.23 -4.90
C GLN A 135 -4.32 22.95 -4.14
N ASN A 136 -4.85 23.10 -2.92
CA ASN A 136 -5.40 21.97 -2.19
C ASN A 136 -6.49 21.26 -3.00
N MET A 137 -6.59 19.95 -2.84
CA MET A 137 -7.47 19.10 -3.64
C MET A 137 -8.94 19.51 -3.57
N TRP A 138 -9.36 20.10 -2.47
CA TRP A 138 -10.68 20.74 -2.37
C TRP A 138 -10.99 21.70 -3.54
N TRP A 139 -10.04 22.55 -3.89
CA TRP A 139 -10.24 23.52 -4.99
C TRP A 139 -10.18 22.86 -6.37
N ILE A 140 -9.46 21.77 -6.50
CA ILE A 140 -9.50 20.92 -7.70
C ILE A 140 -10.88 20.29 -7.85
N GLY A 141 -11.43 19.71 -6.77
CA GLY A 141 -12.76 19.11 -6.74
C GLY A 141 -13.88 20.11 -7.02
N GLN A 142 -13.79 21.36 -6.49
CA GLN A 142 -14.75 22.42 -6.74
C GLN A 142 -14.85 22.82 -8.24
N SER A 143 -13.86 22.49 -9.03
CA SER A 143 -13.95 22.73 -10.48
C SER A 143 -14.96 21.86 -11.19
N GLY A 144 -15.31 20.70 -10.62
CA GLY A 144 -16.17 19.70 -11.24
C GLY A 144 -15.55 19.05 -12.51
N ASP A 145 -14.25 19.29 -12.77
CA ASP A 145 -13.56 18.82 -13.96
C ASP A 145 -12.48 17.76 -13.58
N PRO A 146 -12.75 16.45 -13.80
CA PRO A 146 -11.81 15.39 -13.47
C PRO A 146 -10.47 15.48 -14.22
N SER A 147 -10.42 16.17 -15.36
CA SER A 147 -9.17 16.35 -16.11
C SER A 147 -8.12 17.13 -15.30
N ARG A 148 -8.55 17.95 -14.36
CA ARG A 148 -7.65 18.68 -13.44
C ARG A 148 -7.01 17.75 -12.42
N ALA A 149 -7.76 16.79 -11.88
CA ALA A 149 -7.23 15.74 -11.00
C ALA A 149 -6.28 14.81 -11.79
N ALA A 150 -6.63 14.45 -13.03
CA ALA A 150 -5.73 13.71 -13.91
C ALA A 150 -4.41 14.46 -14.17
N TYR A 151 -4.48 15.78 -14.36
CA TYR A 151 -3.28 16.60 -14.54
C TYR A 151 -2.39 16.60 -13.29
N VAL A 152 -2.99 16.71 -12.09
CA VAL A 152 -2.27 16.58 -10.81
C VAL A 152 -1.57 15.22 -10.73
N GLY A 153 -2.29 14.11 -10.97
CA GLY A 153 -1.74 12.76 -10.93
C GLY A 153 -0.62 12.53 -11.95
N THR A 154 -0.76 13.09 -13.16
CA THR A 154 0.30 13.02 -14.19
C THR A 154 1.54 13.80 -13.75
N SER A 155 1.38 15.02 -13.26
CA SER A 155 2.50 15.87 -12.86
C SER A 155 3.25 15.28 -11.67
N ILE A 156 2.52 14.97 -10.59
CA ILE A 156 3.10 14.37 -9.36
C ILE A 156 3.75 13.03 -9.67
N GLY A 157 3.03 12.13 -10.30
CA GLY A 157 3.55 10.80 -10.63
C GLY A 157 4.81 10.86 -11.50
N SER A 158 4.86 11.80 -12.46
CA SER A 158 6.01 11.96 -13.36
C SER A 158 7.26 12.42 -12.60
N TYR A 159 7.18 13.46 -11.77
CA TYR A 159 8.36 13.90 -11.05
C TYR A 159 8.77 12.93 -9.93
N LEU A 160 7.83 12.28 -9.27
CA LEU A 160 8.15 11.24 -8.29
C LEU A 160 8.91 10.08 -8.93
N ARG A 161 8.43 9.61 -10.10
CA ARG A 161 9.11 8.55 -10.86
C ARG A 161 10.50 8.95 -11.28
N ASP A 162 10.68 10.18 -11.79
CA ASP A 162 11.99 10.73 -12.19
C ASP A 162 12.97 10.84 -11.02
N ILE A 163 12.50 11.18 -9.83
CA ILE A 163 13.31 11.27 -8.61
C ILE A 163 13.71 9.87 -8.11
N GLY A 164 12.87 8.85 -8.30
CA GLY A 164 13.12 7.47 -7.89
C GLY A 164 12.13 6.91 -6.87
N PHE A 165 11.00 7.58 -6.66
CA PHE A 165 9.89 7.00 -5.88
C PHE A 165 9.09 6.01 -6.72
N SER A 166 8.63 4.95 -6.09
CA SER A 166 7.80 3.92 -6.72
C SER A 166 6.34 3.94 -6.24
N VAL A 167 6.09 4.49 -5.05
CA VAL A 167 4.75 4.56 -4.43
C VAL A 167 4.50 5.98 -3.94
N ASP A 168 3.32 6.51 -4.26
CA ASP A 168 2.79 7.72 -3.63
C ASP A 168 1.59 7.34 -2.75
N PHE A 169 1.62 7.74 -1.48
CA PHE A 169 0.48 7.57 -0.58
C PHE A 169 -0.57 8.67 -0.84
N ALA A 170 -1.09 8.68 -2.06
CA ALA A 170 -2.13 9.53 -2.62
C ALA A 170 -2.93 8.74 -3.69
N PRO A 171 -4.17 9.15 -4.00
CA PRO A 171 -4.88 10.33 -3.49
C PRO A 171 -5.52 10.13 -2.11
N ASP A 172 -5.85 11.26 -1.45
CA ASP A 172 -6.83 11.30 -0.37
C ASP A 172 -8.22 11.03 -0.98
N ALA A 173 -8.82 9.89 -0.63
CA ALA A 173 -10.11 9.44 -1.15
C ALA A 173 -11.25 9.65 -0.12
N ASP A 174 -10.99 10.39 0.95
CA ASP A 174 -11.96 10.70 1.98
C ASP A 174 -13.01 11.68 1.48
N VAL A 175 -14.27 11.47 1.84
CA VAL A 175 -15.37 12.40 1.58
C VAL A 175 -15.52 13.32 2.79
N LEU A 176 -15.34 14.64 2.63
CA LEU A 176 -15.39 15.59 3.73
C LEU A 176 -16.83 15.86 4.16
N THR A 177 -17.45 14.92 4.86
CA THR A 177 -18.81 15.04 5.36
C THR A 177 -18.90 15.82 6.66
N ASN A 178 -17.81 15.87 7.45
CA ASN A 178 -17.66 16.76 8.58
C ASN A 178 -16.79 17.98 8.19
N PRO A 179 -17.38 19.17 7.99
CA PRO A 179 -16.62 20.35 7.57
C PRO A 179 -15.63 20.86 8.63
N GLU A 180 -15.77 20.43 9.88
CA GLU A 180 -14.86 20.77 10.99
C GLU A 180 -13.78 19.72 11.20
N ASN A 181 -13.63 18.76 10.29
CA ASN A 181 -12.61 17.73 10.39
C ASN A 181 -11.20 18.35 10.35
N PRO A 182 -10.39 18.19 11.42
CA PRO A 182 -9.10 18.88 11.53
C PRO A 182 -7.97 18.20 10.75
N VAL A 183 -8.17 16.95 10.31
CA VAL A 183 -7.13 16.11 9.70
C VAL A 183 -7.24 16.08 8.18
N ILE A 184 -8.43 15.88 7.66
CA ILE A 184 -8.70 15.77 6.22
C ILE A 184 -8.90 17.18 5.61
N GLY A 185 -9.93 17.90 6.01
CA GLY A 185 -10.15 19.26 5.51
C GLY A 185 -9.99 19.36 3.99
N HIS A 186 -9.19 20.31 3.54
CA HIS A 186 -8.96 20.58 2.12
C HIS A 186 -8.02 19.57 1.40
N ARG A 187 -7.61 18.48 2.05
CA ARG A 187 -6.98 17.34 1.39
C ARG A 187 -7.98 16.56 0.54
N SER A 188 -9.23 16.44 1.02
CA SER A 188 -10.35 15.86 0.27
C SER A 188 -10.73 16.69 -0.94
N PHE A 189 -11.19 16.02 -2.00
CA PHE A 189 -11.72 16.69 -3.19
C PHE A 189 -13.10 17.35 -2.96
N SER A 190 -13.96 16.76 -2.13
CA SER A 190 -15.33 17.24 -1.97
C SER A 190 -16.02 16.66 -0.73
N SER A 191 -17.17 17.26 -0.40
CA SER A 191 -18.17 16.65 0.49
C SER A 191 -19.21 15.79 -0.26
N ASP A 192 -19.13 15.76 -1.58
CA ASP A 192 -19.96 14.93 -2.45
C ASP A 192 -19.18 13.67 -2.87
N PRO A 193 -19.66 12.45 -2.52
CA PRO A 193 -18.95 11.20 -2.82
C PRO A 193 -18.76 10.96 -4.32
N GLU A 194 -19.69 11.39 -5.17
CA GLU A 194 -19.57 11.21 -6.61
C GLU A 194 -18.49 12.12 -7.23
N VAL A 195 -18.36 13.34 -6.73
CA VAL A 195 -17.28 14.24 -7.12
C VAL A 195 -15.95 13.66 -6.66
N CYS A 196 -15.83 13.21 -5.40
CA CYS A 196 -14.64 12.52 -4.92
C CYS A 196 -14.28 11.33 -5.80
N ALA A 197 -15.26 10.49 -6.14
CA ALA A 197 -15.04 9.30 -6.98
C ALA A 197 -14.48 9.64 -8.36
N GLN A 198 -15.03 10.66 -9.02
CA GLN A 198 -14.56 11.09 -10.34
C GLN A 198 -13.13 11.63 -10.29
N MET A 199 -12.79 12.44 -9.28
CA MET A 199 -11.46 13.02 -9.11
C MET A 199 -10.44 11.94 -8.75
N VAL A 200 -10.75 11.08 -7.78
CA VAL A 200 -9.89 9.95 -7.36
C VAL A 200 -9.61 9.01 -8.53
N SER A 201 -10.64 8.61 -9.27
CA SER A 201 -10.47 7.72 -10.44
C SER A 201 -9.57 8.36 -11.51
N ALA A 202 -9.73 9.64 -11.77
CA ALA A 202 -8.94 10.37 -12.75
C ALA A 202 -7.46 10.49 -12.32
N GLU A 203 -7.21 10.84 -11.06
CA GLU A 203 -5.85 10.96 -10.51
C GLU A 203 -5.13 9.60 -10.48
N VAL A 204 -5.80 8.56 -9.95
CA VAL A 204 -5.26 7.18 -9.94
C VAL A 204 -4.88 6.72 -11.33
N THR A 205 -5.78 6.87 -12.30
CA THR A 205 -5.54 6.45 -13.68
C THR A 205 -4.33 7.17 -14.29
N ALA A 206 -4.23 8.48 -14.06
CA ALA A 206 -3.17 9.30 -14.60
C ALA A 206 -1.81 8.99 -13.95
N MET A 207 -1.78 8.80 -12.62
CA MET A 207 -0.57 8.46 -11.88
C MET A 207 -0.02 7.10 -12.31
N LEU A 208 -0.86 6.09 -12.47
CA LEU A 208 -0.46 4.77 -12.97
C LEU A 208 0.23 4.83 -14.33
N GLN A 209 -0.19 5.73 -15.22
CA GLN A 209 0.42 5.91 -16.54
C GLN A 209 1.86 6.44 -16.47
N THR A 210 2.25 7.07 -15.37
CA THR A 210 3.64 7.54 -15.14
C THR A 210 4.57 6.44 -14.63
N GLY A 211 4.02 5.31 -14.16
CA GLY A 211 4.75 4.24 -13.51
C GLY A 211 4.95 4.43 -12.00
N THR A 212 4.40 5.50 -11.40
CA THR A 212 4.27 5.66 -9.94
C THR A 212 2.98 5.00 -9.47
N LEU A 213 3.05 4.20 -8.42
CA LEU A 213 1.90 3.48 -7.89
C LEU A 213 1.14 4.33 -6.87
N PRO A 214 -0.15 4.66 -7.13
CA PRO A 214 -0.99 5.37 -6.17
C PRO A 214 -1.45 4.46 -5.03
N CYS A 215 -1.73 5.09 -3.88
CA CYS A 215 -2.32 4.46 -2.70
C CYS A 215 -3.48 5.31 -2.20
N ALA A 216 -4.72 4.92 -2.49
CA ALA A 216 -5.89 5.65 -2.02
C ALA A 216 -6.11 5.46 -0.51
N LYS A 217 -6.44 6.54 0.21
CA LYS A 217 -6.51 6.59 1.67
C LYS A 217 -7.62 7.54 2.16
N HIS A 218 -8.14 7.37 3.35
CA HIS A 218 -7.87 6.40 4.43
C HIS A 218 -9.12 5.53 4.62
N PHE A 219 -9.13 4.32 4.09
CA PHE A 219 -10.28 3.41 4.22
C PHE A 219 -10.59 3.12 5.71
N PRO A 220 -11.85 3.08 6.17
CA PRO A 220 -13.12 3.14 5.43
C PRO A 220 -13.66 4.54 5.14
N GLY A 221 -12.92 5.60 5.42
CA GLY A 221 -13.27 7.00 5.23
C GLY A 221 -13.06 7.81 6.51
N HIS A 222 -12.12 8.77 6.46
CA HIS A 222 -11.74 9.62 7.59
C HIS A 222 -12.48 10.97 7.60
N GLY A 223 -13.18 11.31 6.52
CA GLY A 223 -13.78 12.65 6.35
C GLY A 223 -14.97 12.97 7.25
N ASP A 224 -15.61 11.95 7.87
CA ASP A 224 -16.72 12.09 8.83
C ASP A 224 -16.23 12.22 10.28
N THR A 225 -15.00 11.85 10.58
CA THR A 225 -14.53 11.71 11.96
C THR A 225 -14.35 13.04 12.66
N GLN A 226 -14.46 13.02 14.00
CA GLN A 226 -14.06 14.08 14.89
C GLN A 226 -12.76 13.69 15.59
N GLY A 227 -11.80 14.59 15.67
CA GLY A 227 -10.50 14.34 16.30
C GLY A 227 -9.44 13.89 15.31
N ASP A 228 -8.25 13.59 15.85
CA ASP A 228 -7.05 13.27 15.12
C ASP A 228 -6.51 11.90 15.54
N SER A 229 -6.46 10.95 14.61
CA SER A 229 -5.96 9.59 14.84
C SER A 229 -4.45 9.54 15.17
N HIS A 230 -3.70 10.61 14.91
CA HIS A 230 -2.31 10.73 15.36
C HIS A 230 -2.20 10.85 16.90
N THR A 231 -3.22 11.40 17.55
CA THR A 231 -3.21 11.66 19.00
C THR A 231 -4.00 10.66 19.82
N GLY A 232 -4.90 9.89 19.19
CA GLY A 232 -5.73 8.91 19.88
C GLY A 232 -6.76 8.25 18.97
N THR A 233 -7.68 7.53 19.57
CA THR A 233 -8.75 6.83 18.87
C THR A 233 -9.74 7.80 18.24
N VAL A 234 -10.08 7.62 16.98
CA VAL A 234 -11.14 8.35 16.28
C VAL A 234 -12.26 7.39 15.87
N THR A 235 -13.47 7.91 15.83
CA THR A 235 -14.67 7.10 15.59
C THR A 235 -15.53 7.76 14.51
N SER A 236 -16.02 6.94 13.57
CA SER A 236 -17.14 7.26 12.70
C SER A 236 -18.37 6.49 13.18
N LEU A 237 -19.48 7.20 13.38
CA LEU A 237 -20.75 6.61 13.80
C LEU A 237 -21.61 6.17 12.61
N ARG A 238 -21.07 6.21 11.39
CA ARG A 238 -21.71 5.74 10.17
C ARG A 238 -22.11 4.28 10.29
N THR A 239 -23.32 3.96 9.81
CA THR A 239 -23.72 2.57 9.61
C THR A 239 -23.05 1.95 8.40
N ALA A 240 -23.16 0.63 8.23
CA ALA A 240 -22.62 -0.04 7.03
C ALA A 240 -23.27 0.46 5.74
N ASP A 241 -24.55 0.85 5.78
CA ASP A 241 -25.27 1.41 4.63
C ASP A 241 -24.82 2.86 4.33
N ASP A 242 -24.57 3.66 5.37
CA ASP A 242 -24.00 5.01 5.21
C ASP A 242 -22.61 4.95 4.57
N LEU A 243 -21.71 4.09 5.09
CA LEU A 243 -20.37 3.89 4.51
C LEU A 243 -20.46 3.46 3.05
N HIS A 244 -21.40 2.55 2.73
CA HIS A 244 -21.56 2.05 1.38
C HIS A 244 -22.05 3.13 0.40
N SER A 245 -22.94 4.00 0.84
CA SER A 245 -23.53 5.05 -0.02
C SER A 245 -22.70 6.34 -0.09
N CYS A 246 -21.68 6.48 0.75
CA CYS A 246 -20.86 7.70 0.83
C CYS A 246 -19.36 7.38 0.81
N GLU A 247 -18.82 6.96 1.94
CA GLU A 247 -17.35 6.83 2.13
C GLU A 247 -16.72 5.80 1.19
N TYR A 248 -17.41 4.69 0.86
CA TYR A 248 -16.86 3.66 -0.03
C TYR A 248 -16.88 4.03 -1.51
N VAL A 249 -17.66 5.05 -1.91
CA VAL A 249 -17.84 5.42 -3.32
C VAL A 249 -16.51 5.81 -3.99
N PRO A 250 -15.68 6.71 -3.44
CA PRO A 250 -14.37 7.03 -4.03
C PRO A 250 -13.36 5.87 -3.94
N PHE A 251 -13.40 5.03 -2.89
CA PHE A 251 -12.55 3.84 -2.83
C PHE A 251 -12.92 2.81 -3.91
N LYS A 252 -14.22 2.61 -4.16
CA LYS A 252 -14.66 1.76 -5.27
C LYS A 252 -14.17 2.31 -6.62
N ALA A 253 -14.23 3.61 -6.82
CA ALA A 253 -13.72 4.26 -8.01
C ALA A 253 -12.19 4.09 -8.16
N ALA A 254 -11.43 4.19 -7.08
CA ALA A 254 -9.99 3.91 -7.07
C ALA A 254 -9.70 2.45 -7.45
N ILE A 255 -10.45 1.49 -6.89
CA ILE A 255 -10.31 0.05 -7.20
C ILE A 255 -10.60 -0.21 -8.67
N ASP A 256 -11.68 0.36 -9.21
CA ASP A 256 -12.07 0.20 -10.61
C ASP A 256 -11.09 0.86 -11.58
N ALA A 257 -10.39 1.90 -11.14
CA ALA A 257 -9.29 2.52 -11.87
C ALA A 257 -7.97 1.72 -11.79
N GLY A 258 -7.93 0.61 -11.05
CA GLY A 258 -6.76 -0.26 -10.92
C GLY A 258 -5.76 0.16 -9.85
N CYS A 259 -6.18 0.95 -8.85
CA CYS A 259 -5.32 1.36 -7.74
C CYS A 259 -4.70 0.13 -7.06
N PRO A 260 -3.35 0.02 -7.00
CA PRO A 260 -2.69 -1.18 -6.48
C PRO A 260 -2.63 -1.24 -4.96
N PHE A 261 -2.76 -0.09 -4.27
CA PHE A 261 -2.72 0.01 -2.82
C PHE A 261 -3.96 0.71 -2.27
N ILE A 262 -4.50 0.19 -1.18
CA ILE A 262 -5.46 0.90 -0.34
C ILE A 262 -4.90 0.97 1.08
N MET A 263 -4.80 2.18 1.63
CA MET A 263 -4.40 2.40 3.02
C MET A 263 -5.62 2.39 3.92
N VAL A 264 -5.55 1.56 4.97
CA VAL A 264 -6.62 1.44 5.98
C VAL A 264 -6.26 2.29 7.20
N GLY A 265 -7.12 3.25 7.54
CA GLY A 265 -6.96 4.14 8.67
C GLY A 265 -7.33 3.51 10.01
N HIS A 266 -6.91 4.18 11.11
CA HIS A 266 -7.16 3.72 12.48
C HIS A 266 -8.50 4.25 13.02
N ILE A 267 -9.59 3.99 12.30
CA ILE A 267 -10.92 4.51 12.54
C ILE A 267 -11.82 3.41 13.13
N GLN A 268 -12.38 3.64 14.31
CA GLN A 268 -13.41 2.76 14.84
C GLN A 268 -14.76 3.02 14.17
N THR A 269 -15.47 1.96 13.82
CA THR A 269 -16.78 2.03 13.14
C THR A 269 -17.79 1.16 13.90
N PRO A 270 -18.18 1.52 15.14
CA PRO A 270 -18.98 0.66 16.02
C PRO A 270 -20.34 0.28 15.41
N ASN A 271 -20.95 1.16 14.61
CA ASN A 271 -22.23 0.89 13.97
C ASN A 271 -22.13 0.11 12.65
N ALA A 272 -20.92 -0.05 12.11
CA ALA A 272 -20.69 -0.79 10.87
C ALA A 272 -19.94 -2.12 11.12
N ALA A 273 -18.81 -2.08 11.83
CA ALA A 273 -18.04 -3.29 12.14
C ALA A 273 -18.58 -4.03 13.39
N GLY A 274 -18.91 -3.27 14.45
CA GLY A 274 -19.44 -3.85 15.68
C GLY A 274 -18.44 -4.64 16.53
N ASP A 275 -17.15 -4.66 16.14
CA ASP A 275 -16.09 -5.44 16.80
C ASP A 275 -15.23 -4.62 17.78
N GLY A 276 -15.48 -3.31 17.87
CA GLY A 276 -14.77 -2.41 18.77
C GLY A 276 -13.30 -2.15 18.41
N LEU A 277 -12.84 -2.65 17.26
CA LEU A 277 -11.47 -2.49 16.78
C LEU A 277 -11.36 -1.29 15.82
N PRO A 278 -10.19 -0.66 15.72
CA PRO A 278 -9.92 0.23 14.60
C PRO A 278 -9.94 -0.56 13.28
N ALA A 279 -10.37 0.07 12.18
CA ALA A 279 -10.55 -0.58 10.88
C ALA A 279 -9.30 -1.34 10.42
N THR A 280 -8.11 -0.83 10.74
CA THR A 280 -6.81 -1.47 10.47
C THR A 280 -6.69 -2.86 11.10
N LEU A 281 -7.34 -3.12 12.24
CA LEU A 281 -7.31 -4.39 12.95
C LEU A 281 -8.60 -5.19 12.82
N SER A 282 -9.58 -4.67 12.05
CA SER A 282 -10.91 -5.24 11.90
C SER A 282 -11.00 -6.13 10.66
N ARG A 283 -11.28 -7.42 10.89
CA ARG A 283 -11.56 -8.36 9.81
C ARG A 283 -12.82 -7.97 9.03
N VAL A 284 -13.81 -7.41 9.70
CA VAL A 284 -15.05 -6.91 9.07
C VAL A 284 -14.73 -5.81 8.07
N MET A 285 -13.83 -4.87 8.42
CA MET A 285 -13.46 -3.78 7.52
C MET A 285 -12.55 -4.23 6.39
N ILE A 286 -11.48 -4.99 6.67
CA ILE A 286 -10.53 -5.38 5.63
C ILE A 286 -11.04 -6.54 4.79
N THR A 287 -11.37 -7.68 5.43
CA THR A 287 -11.71 -8.89 4.68
C THR A 287 -13.14 -8.82 4.11
N GLU A 288 -14.12 -8.40 4.91
CA GLU A 288 -15.51 -8.48 4.47
C GLU A 288 -15.94 -7.27 3.65
N ALA A 289 -15.60 -6.04 4.09
CA ALA A 289 -15.95 -4.83 3.36
C ALA A 289 -15.00 -4.56 2.19
N LEU A 290 -13.70 -4.33 2.44
CA LEU A 290 -12.78 -3.90 1.38
C LEU A 290 -12.53 -5.00 0.34
N ARG A 291 -12.18 -6.22 0.78
CA ARG A 291 -11.93 -7.32 -0.15
C ARG A 291 -13.20 -7.97 -0.66
N GLY A 292 -14.14 -8.30 0.23
CA GLY A 292 -15.35 -9.04 -0.12
C GLY A 292 -16.38 -8.18 -0.87
N ARG A 293 -16.76 -7.03 -0.31
CA ARG A 293 -17.84 -6.20 -0.87
C ARG A 293 -17.34 -5.30 -1.99
N LEU A 294 -16.20 -4.62 -1.80
CA LEU A 294 -15.65 -3.71 -2.81
C LEU A 294 -14.80 -4.43 -3.87
N GLY A 295 -14.38 -5.68 -3.62
CA GLY A 295 -13.66 -6.51 -4.58
C GLY A 295 -12.16 -6.15 -4.70
N PHE A 296 -11.55 -5.54 -3.67
CA PHE A 296 -10.14 -5.17 -3.74
C PHE A 296 -9.22 -6.39 -3.68
N THR A 297 -8.38 -6.55 -4.69
CA THR A 297 -7.42 -7.66 -4.81
C THR A 297 -5.97 -7.23 -4.66
N GLY A 298 -5.69 -5.93 -4.58
CA GLY A 298 -4.36 -5.37 -4.42
C GLY A 298 -3.82 -5.43 -2.99
N VAL A 299 -2.78 -4.66 -2.73
CA VAL A 299 -2.10 -4.59 -1.44
C VAL A 299 -2.88 -3.71 -0.46
N VAL A 300 -3.30 -4.28 0.66
CA VAL A 300 -3.82 -3.53 1.80
C VAL A 300 -2.65 -3.14 2.69
N ILE A 301 -2.40 -1.84 2.80
CA ILE A 301 -1.39 -1.27 3.70
C ILE A 301 -2.08 -0.61 4.89
N SER A 302 -1.50 -0.71 6.08
CA SER A 302 -1.99 0.03 7.25
C SER A 302 -1.65 1.52 7.10
N ASP A 303 -2.39 2.41 7.75
CA ASP A 303 -1.85 3.71 8.15
C ASP A 303 -0.71 3.50 9.15
N SER A 304 0.04 4.57 9.47
CA SER A 304 1.20 4.46 10.34
C SER A 304 0.85 3.80 11.69
N MET A 305 1.39 2.62 11.94
CA MET A 305 1.16 1.87 13.19
C MET A 305 1.79 2.58 14.41
N SER A 306 2.65 3.59 14.19
CA SER A 306 3.21 4.45 15.25
C SER A 306 2.23 5.53 15.71
N MET A 307 1.06 5.70 15.06
CA MET A 307 0.05 6.66 15.48
C MET A 307 -0.58 6.29 16.82
N GLY A 308 -0.96 7.30 17.61
CA GLY A 308 -1.48 7.12 18.96
C GLY A 308 -2.70 6.20 19.06
N ALA A 309 -3.54 6.15 18.02
CA ALA A 309 -4.69 5.24 17.97
C ALA A 309 -4.30 3.76 18.12
N ILE A 310 -3.12 3.36 17.64
CA ILE A 310 -2.58 1.99 17.75
C ILE A 310 -1.53 1.92 18.85
N ALA A 311 -0.47 2.73 18.79
CA ALA A 311 0.71 2.61 19.64
C ALA A 311 0.42 2.78 21.15
N GLN A 312 -0.68 3.44 21.53
CA GLN A 312 -1.10 3.60 22.91
C GLN A 312 -2.00 2.45 23.43
N ASN A 313 -2.50 1.59 22.54
CA ASN A 313 -3.53 0.59 22.88
C ASN A 313 -3.10 -0.86 22.61
N PHE A 314 -2.06 -1.07 21.80
CA PHE A 314 -1.62 -2.39 21.38
C PHE A 314 -0.09 -2.47 21.40
N GLU A 315 0.45 -3.60 21.85
CA GLU A 315 1.87 -3.89 21.67
C GLU A 315 2.19 -4.09 20.17
N PRO A 316 3.40 -3.73 19.70
CA PRO A 316 3.75 -3.79 18.28
C PRO A 316 3.52 -5.17 17.64
N GLU A 317 3.89 -6.25 18.33
CA GLU A 317 3.70 -7.63 17.87
C GLU A 317 2.22 -8.02 17.79
N ASP A 318 1.39 -7.64 18.79
CA ASP A 318 -0.04 -7.93 18.80
C ASP A 318 -0.77 -7.16 17.70
N ALA A 319 -0.46 -5.86 17.52
CA ALA A 319 -1.01 -5.06 16.44
C ALA A 319 -0.66 -5.65 15.06
N ALA A 320 0.57 -6.08 14.87
CA ALA A 320 1.03 -6.70 13.63
C ALA A 320 0.28 -8.00 13.31
N VAL A 321 0.16 -8.88 14.29
CA VAL A 321 -0.56 -10.14 14.16
C VAL A 321 -2.04 -9.92 13.82
N ARG A 322 -2.71 -9.01 14.55
CA ARG A 322 -4.12 -8.67 14.30
C ARG A 322 -4.35 -8.08 12.92
N PHE A 323 -3.45 -7.20 12.45
CA PHE A 323 -3.53 -6.63 11.11
C PHE A 323 -3.47 -7.71 10.02
N VAL A 324 -2.54 -8.67 10.13
CA VAL A 324 -2.42 -9.78 9.19
C VAL A 324 -3.64 -10.71 9.26
N GLN A 325 -4.15 -11.02 10.46
CA GLN A 325 -5.36 -11.81 10.66
C GLN A 325 -6.61 -11.12 10.11
N ALA A 326 -6.66 -9.79 10.18
CA ALA A 326 -7.75 -8.99 9.58
C ALA A 326 -7.74 -9.00 8.05
N GLY A 327 -6.64 -9.39 7.40
CA GLY A 327 -6.51 -9.45 5.94
C GLY A 327 -5.56 -8.40 5.35
N GLY A 328 -4.78 -7.70 6.17
CA GLY A 328 -3.77 -6.72 5.76
C GLY A 328 -2.51 -7.37 5.19
N ASP A 329 -1.80 -6.65 4.33
CA ASP A 329 -0.62 -7.16 3.61
C ASP A 329 0.68 -6.45 3.99
N MET A 330 0.68 -5.12 4.18
CA MET A 330 1.87 -4.36 4.54
C MET A 330 1.61 -3.46 5.76
N LEU A 331 2.50 -3.54 6.75
CA LEU A 331 2.48 -2.68 7.93
C LEU A 331 3.33 -1.44 7.64
N LEU A 332 2.71 -0.25 7.69
CA LEU A 332 3.41 1.02 7.57
C LEU A 332 3.88 1.46 8.96
N MET A 333 5.19 1.68 9.09
CA MET A 333 5.84 2.27 10.26
C MET A 333 5.41 1.62 11.60
N PRO A 334 5.51 0.28 11.77
CA PRO A 334 5.31 -0.29 13.10
C PRO A 334 6.31 0.35 14.08
N PRO A 335 5.90 0.63 15.35
CA PRO A 335 6.78 1.29 16.33
C PRO A 335 8.10 0.55 16.53
N ASP A 336 8.05 -0.77 16.52
CA ASP A 336 9.21 -1.67 16.52
C ASP A 336 9.07 -2.68 15.37
N PRO A 337 9.78 -2.47 14.24
CA PRO A 337 9.72 -3.38 13.10
C PRO A 337 10.21 -4.79 13.42
N TRP A 338 11.15 -4.94 14.35
CA TRP A 338 11.69 -6.24 14.72
C TRP A 338 10.69 -7.04 15.57
N ALA A 339 10.03 -6.37 16.54
CA ALA A 339 8.98 -6.99 17.32
C ALA A 339 7.78 -7.37 16.44
N ALA A 340 7.36 -6.50 15.52
CA ALA A 340 6.29 -6.80 14.56
C ALA A 340 6.64 -8.00 13.67
N HIS A 341 7.87 -8.05 13.14
CA HIS A 341 8.37 -9.18 12.34
C HIS A 341 8.36 -10.48 13.13
N GLN A 342 8.93 -10.48 14.35
CA GLN A 342 8.98 -11.67 15.18
C GLN A 342 7.59 -12.14 15.59
N GLY A 343 6.70 -11.22 15.96
CA GLY A 343 5.32 -11.55 16.34
C GLY A 343 4.55 -12.29 15.24
N ILE A 344 4.69 -11.85 13.98
CA ILE A 344 4.06 -12.55 12.84
C ILE A 344 4.68 -13.95 12.65
N ILE A 345 6.00 -14.09 12.74
CA ILE A 345 6.67 -15.40 12.64
C ILE A 345 6.19 -16.36 13.74
N ASP A 346 6.12 -15.89 14.99
CA ASP A 346 5.63 -16.69 16.12
C ASP A 346 4.16 -17.08 15.93
N ALA A 347 3.35 -16.19 15.37
CA ALA A 347 1.96 -16.47 15.04
C ALA A 347 1.82 -17.55 13.94
N VAL A 348 2.70 -17.57 12.97
CA VAL A 348 2.75 -18.65 11.95
C VAL A 348 3.22 -19.94 12.58
N ASN A 349 4.31 -19.94 13.35
CA ASN A 349 4.86 -21.13 13.99
C ASN A 349 3.90 -21.77 15.00
N SER A 350 3.07 -20.98 15.68
CA SER A 350 2.02 -21.48 16.56
C SER A 350 0.75 -21.93 15.84
N GLY A 351 0.64 -21.67 14.54
CA GLY A 351 -0.54 -21.98 13.73
C GLY A 351 -1.72 -21.00 13.89
N SER A 352 -1.51 -19.84 14.56
CA SER A 352 -2.54 -18.80 14.67
C SER A 352 -2.69 -17.98 13.38
N ILE A 353 -1.68 -17.98 12.53
CA ILE A 353 -1.71 -17.52 11.12
C ILE A 353 -1.23 -18.69 10.24
N ALA A 354 -1.99 -19.03 9.20
CA ALA A 354 -1.52 -20.01 8.22
C ALA A 354 -0.40 -19.39 7.35
N GLU A 355 0.67 -20.13 7.05
CA GLU A 355 1.74 -19.64 6.18
C GLU A 355 1.19 -19.24 4.80
N SER A 356 0.17 -19.93 4.29
CA SER A 356 -0.51 -19.56 3.04
C SER A 356 -1.08 -18.14 3.07
N ARG A 357 -1.47 -17.62 4.24
CA ARG A 357 -1.92 -16.22 4.39
C ARG A 357 -0.76 -15.24 4.17
N ILE A 358 0.44 -15.59 4.61
CA ILE A 358 1.67 -14.83 4.33
C ILE A 358 1.99 -14.89 2.84
N ASP A 359 1.90 -16.06 2.22
CA ASP A 359 2.11 -16.26 0.78
C ASP A 359 1.16 -15.41 -0.07
N GLU A 360 -0.10 -15.29 0.32
CA GLU A 360 -1.06 -14.40 -0.33
C GLU A 360 -0.62 -12.93 -0.28
N SER A 361 -0.17 -12.45 0.87
CA SER A 361 0.32 -11.07 1.02
C SER A 361 1.56 -10.83 0.14
N VAL A 362 2.54 -11.71 0.23
CA VAL A 362 3.80 -11.58 -0.53
C VAL A 362 3.54 -11.66 -2.04
N SER A 363 2.59 -12.50 -2.48
CA SER A 363 2.20 -12.57 -3.88
C SER A 363 1.65 -11.23 -4.40
N ARG A 364 0.79 -10.54 -3.61
CA ARG A 364 0.28 -9.20 -3.95
C ARG A 364 1.40 -8.16 -3.97
N ILE A 365 2.31 -8.22 -3.00
CA ILE A 365 3.48 -7.33 -2.91
C ILE A 365 4.40 -7.50 -4.13
N ILE A 366 4.71 -8.74 -4.52
CA ILE A 366 5.53 -9.03 -5.71
C ILE A 366 4.81 -8.51 -6.97
N ALA A 367 3.50 -8.74 -7.12
CA ALA A 367 2.74 -8.22 -8.25
C ALA A 367 2.79 -6.68 -8.34
N ALA A 368 2.67 -5.98 -7.20
CA ALA A 368 2.83 -4.53 -7.16
C ALA A 368 4.27 -4.09 -7.50
N LYS A 369 5.28 -4.83 -7.06
CA LYS A 369 6.69 -4.57 -7.43
C LYS A 369 6.94 -4.79 -8.93
N GLN A 370 6.29 -5.76 -9.54
CA GLN A 370 6.33 -5.96 -11.00
C GLN A 370 5.67 -4.77 -11.72
N ALA A 371 4.52 -4.30 -11.24
CA ALA A 371 3.86 -3.11 -11.79
C ALA A 371 4.72 -1.83 -11.68
N ALA A 372 5.52 -1.71 -10.62
CA ALA A 372 6.49 -0.63 -10.44
C ALA A 372 7.78 -0.79 -11.27
N GLY A 373 7.97 -1.93 -11.94
CA GLY A 373 9.22 -2.25 -12.66
C GLY A 373 10.41 -2.51 -11.75
N LEU A 374 10.18 -2.88 -10.49
CA LEU A 374 11.21 -3.26 -9.53
C LEU A 374 11.65 -4.72 -9.68
N VAL A 375 10.74 -5.57 -10.14
CA VAL A 375 10.93 -7.00 -10.40
C VAL A 375 10.45 -7.30 -11.81
N ASP A 376 11.13 -8.21 -12.51
CA ASP A 376 10.75 -8.64 -13.86
C ASP A 376 9.38 -9.36 -13.86
N ALA A 377 8.63 -9.24 -14.95
CA ALA A 377 7.30 -9.82 -15.13
C ALA A 377 7.32 -11.36 -15.29
#